data_3a32a749c63aa8e6994e4a125f2c662f
#
_entry.id   3a32a749c63aa8e6994e4a125f2c662f
#
_cell.length_a   1.000
_cell.length_b   1.000
_cell.length_c   1.000
_cell.angle_alpha   90.00
_cell.angle_beta   90.00
_cell.angle_gamma   90.00
#
_symmetry.space_group_name_H-M   'P 1'
#
loop_
_entity.id
_entity.type
_entity.pdbx_description
1 polymer ?
#
loop_
_entity_poly.entity_id
_entity_poly.type
_entity_poly.pdbx_seq_one_letter_code
_entity_poly.pdbx_strand_id
1 'polypeptide(L)'
;EQVSGGTETHLYLTDYSSLYVAQIGEITDDDVRAEVGEFEHMPPYYKDHAVDFWFRIFDLRRLISEEPIEVISELQKLKNTQYHDRPVSLYGGMVTPPLIVYRDPPARWFSDNDLLTEGKLWAERAAEHRGDAARISRELRDNLIGRELWPWLEAGTRSFLASAEAVFRAHRDDPNFDLSGAAISYSKAVETELNALLFPVIRRILKSKPPHEREIHVEGRLIDLGGEVPHQTLGTIKNLLQHEAVVRGAVGRALAPERSWMLDILTRELDAIIDLRNAGAHSETTSSLELETIRRTILGIGREGLLGRMAYARMRTVPRT
;
A
#
# COMPACT_ATOMS: atom_id res chain seq x y z
N GLU A 1 -22.64 -35.20 4.83
CA GLU A 1 -22.06 -36.15 3.84
C GLU A 1 -20.69 -35.69 3.32
N GLN A 2 -20.51 -34.44 2.91
CA GLN A 2 -19.20 -33.95 2.40
C GLN A 2 -18.11 -33.97 3.47
N VAL A 3 -18.38 -33.47 4.67
CA VAL A 3 -17.45 -33.47 5.80
C VAL A 3 -17.06 -34.91 6.17
N SER A 4 -18.05 -35.81 6.24
CA SER A 4 -17.81 -37.23 6.54
C SER A 4 -17.07 -37.97 5.44
N GLY A 5 -17.12 -37.48 4.19
CA GLY A 5 -16.41 -38.02 3.03
C GLY A 5 -14.97 -37.52 2.88
N GLY A 6 -14.45 -36.71 3.80
CA GLY A 6 -13.11 -36.13 3.72
C GLY A 6 -12.96 -35.09 2.61
N THR A 7 -14.06 -34.56 2.08
CA THR A 7 -14.04 -33.48 1.09
C THR A 7 -13.93 -32.15 1.79
N GLU A 8 -13.07 -31.27 1.29
CA GLU A 8 -12.92 -29.91 1.79
C GLU A 8 -14.26 -29.17 1.72
N THR A 9 -14.80 -28.82 2.89
CA THR A 9 -16.12 -28.18 3.03
C THR A 9 -15.94 -26.76 3.51
N HIS A 10 -16.62 -25.83 2.87
CA HIS A 10 -16.44 -24.42 3.07
C HIS A 10 -17.69 -23.73 3.62
N LEU A 11 -17.47 -22.75 4.53
CA LEU A 11 -18.44 -21.73 4.89
C LEU A 11 -17.97 -20.38 4.33
N TYR A 12 -18.74 -19.78 3.45
CA TYR A 12 -18.48 -18.45 2.93
C TYR A 12 -19.18 -17.40 3.79
N LEU A 13 -18.42 -16.43 4.26
CA LEU A 13 -18.91 -15.32 5.07
C LEU A 13 -18.62 -14.00 4.36
N THR A 14 -19.57 -13.08 4.35
CA THR A 14 -19.40 -11.78 3.72
C THR A 14 -20.10 -10.67 4.49
N ASP A 15 -19.48 -9.50 4.52
CA ASP A 15 -20.05 -8.23 4.93
C ASP A 15 -20.42 -7.34 3.73
N TYR A 16 -20.49 -7.93 2.52
CA TYR A 16 -20.70 -7.29 1.21
C TYR A 16 -19.49 -6.51 0.67
N SER A 17 -18.51 -6.17 1.48
CA SER A 17 -17.27 -5.52 1.05
C SER A 17 -16.08 -6.48 1.05
N SER A 18 -16.13 -7.47 1.92
CA SER A 18 -15.10 -8.50 2.06
C SER A 18 -15.70 -9.90 1.96
N LEU A 19 -14.90 -10.86 1.54
CA LEU A 19 -15.29 -12.27 1.45
C LEU A 19 -14.29 -13.12 2.21
N TYR A 20 -14.82 -13.94 3.10
CA TYR A 20 -14.06 -14.92 3.87
C TYR A 20 -14.51 -16.33 3.51
N VAL A 21 -13.59 -17.27 3.64
CA VAL A 21 -13.88 -18.71 3.56
C VAL A 21 -13.36 -19.38 4.83
N ALA A 22 -14.21 -20.17 5.48
CA ALA A 22 -13.81 -21.00 6.61
C ALA A 22 -13.82 -22.46 6.20
N GLN A 23 -12.82 -23.22 6.64
CA GLN A 23 -12.78 -24.68 6.52
C GLN A 23 -13.60 -25.30 7.65
N ILE A 24 -14.62 -26.04 7.28
CA ILE A 24 -15.53 -26.70 8.21
C ILE A 24 -15.08 -28.15 8.43
N GLY A 25 -14.85 -28.50 9.69
CA GLY A 25 -14.54 -29.88 10.09
C GLY A 25 -15.74 -30.67 10.56
N GLU A 26 -16.73 -29.96 11.13
CA GLU A 26 -17.93 -30.58 11.67
C GLU A 26 -19.10 -29.60 11.63
N ILE A 27 -20.29 -30.13 11.44
CA ILE A 27 -21.57 -29.39 11.54
C ILE A 27 -22.49 -30.21 12.43
N THR A 28 -23.01 -29.63 13.51
CA THR A 28 -23.93 -30.28 14.42
C THR A 28 -25.07 -29.36 14.81
N ASP A 29 -26.24 -29.94 15.09
CA ASP A 29 -27.38 -29.31 15.74
C ASP A 29 -27.44 -29.59 17.25
N ASP A 30 -26.55 -30.45 17.76
CA ASP A 30 -26.37 -30.67 19.19
C ASP A 30 -25.78 -29.42 19.87
N ASP A 31 -26.22 -29.18 21.10
CA ASP A 31 -25.75 -28.05 21.90
C ASP A 31 -24.34 -28.28 22.45
N VAL A 32 -23.34 -27.84 21.74
CA VAL A 32 -21.90 -28.01 22.08
C VAL A 32 -21.49 -27.20 23.33
N ARG A 33 -22.33 -26.34 23.88
CA ARG A 33 -22.02 -25.54 25.08
C ARG A 33 -21.80 -26.39 26.34
N ALA A 34 -22.33 -27.61 26.34
CA ALA A 34 -22.13 -28.56 27.42
C ALA A 34 -20.80 -29.35 27.30
N GLU A 35 -20.10 -29.25 26.19
CA GLU A 35 -18.86 -29.97 25.99
C GLU A 35 -17.68 -29.27 26.67
N VAL A 36 -16.85 -30.04 27.36
CA VAL A 36 -15.69 -29.53 28.08
C VAL A 36 -14.63 -29.01 27.08
N GLY A 37 -14.26 -27.74 27.22
CA GLY A 37 -13.24 -27.09 26.38
C GLY A 37 -13.79 -26.33 25.17
N GLU A 38 -14.98 -26.65 24.68
CA GLU A 38 -15.55 -25.96 23.51
C GLU A 38 -16.14 -24.59 23.86
N PHE A 39 -16.54 -24.39 25.12
CA PHE A 39 -17.09 -23.12 25.60
C PHE A 39 -16.12 -21.93 25.47
N GLU A 40 -14.83 -22.17 25.58
CA GLU A 40 -13.81 -21.12 25.45
C GLU A 40 -13.64 -20.61 24.01
N HIS A 41 -13.92 -21.45 23.02
CA HIS A 41 -13.84 -21.12 21.61
C HIS A 41 -15.11 -20.50 21.03
N MET A 42 -16.17 -20.43 21.84
CA MET A 42 -17.45 -19.90 21.44
C MET A 42 -17.50 -18.37 21.59
N PRO A 43 -17.94 -17.61 20.56
CA PRO A 43 -18.11 -16.17 20.72
C PRO A 43 -19.06 -15.84 21.87
N PRO A 44 -18.73 -14.88 22.75
CA PRO A 44 -19.51 -14.57 23.95
C PRO A 44 -20.99 -14.26 23.68
N TYR A 45 -21.27 -13.67 22.52
CA TYR A 45 -22.63 -13.33 22.10
C TYR A 45 -23.57 -14.56 22.03
N TYR A 46 -23.05 -15.70 21.57
CA TYR A 46 -23.88 -16.92 21.38
C TYR A 46 -23.99 -17.80 22.59
N LYS A 47 -23.37 -17.45 23.72
CA LYS A 47 -23.40 -18.26 24.93
C LYS A 47 -24.83 -18.45 25.51
N ASP A 48 -25.66 -17.41 25.37
CA ASP A 48 -27.02 -17.38 25.94
C ASP A 48 -28.11 -17.32 24.87
N HIS A 49 -27.79 -17.45 23.58
CA HIS A 49 -28.75 -17.38 22.49
C HIS A 49 -29.10 -18.77 21.96
N ALA A 50 -30.32 -18.92 21.43
CA ALA A 50 -30.67 -20.10 20.66
C ALA A 50 -29.86 -20.17 19.37
N VAL A 51 -29.30 -21.32 19.09
CA VAL A 51 -28.47 -21.59 17.91
C VAL A 51 -29.00 -22.83 17.23
N ASP A 52 -29.28 -22.74 15.93
CA ASP A 52 -29.79 -23.86 15.16
C ASP A 52 -28.71 -24.85 14.76
N PHE A 53 -27.48 -24.33 14.46
CA PHE A 53 -26.36 -25.16 14.04
C PHE A 53 -25.03 -24.60 14.55
N TRP A 54 -24.11 -25.51 14.85
CA TRP A 54 -22.74 -25.22 15.23
C TRP A 54 -21.77 -25.69 14.12
N PHE A 55 -20.78 -24.87 13.85
CA PHE A 55 -19.73 -25.18 12.86
C PHE A 55 -18.39 -25.21 13.58
N ARG A 56 -17.70 -26.36 13.51
CA ARG A 56 -16.30 -26.43 13.93
C ARG A 56 -15.42 -25.94 12.80
N ILE A 57 -14.79 -24.80 13.01
CA ILE A 57 -13.93 -24.13 12.02
C ILE A 57 -12.49 -24.51 12.32
N PHE A 58 -11.77 -25.05 11.32
CA PHE A 58 -10.35 -25.40 11.43
C PHE A 58 -9.44 -24.28 10.99
N ASP A 59 -9.82 -23.54 9.96
CA ASP A 59 -9.07 -22.41 9.44
C ASP A 59 -10.05 -21.39 8.81
N LEU A 60 -9.67 -20.12 8.81
CA LEU A 60 -10.45 -19.02 8.23
C LEU A 60 -9.51 -18.14 7.39
N ARG A 61 -9.87 -17.92 6.13
CA ARG A 61 -9.10 -17.09 5.20
C ARG A 61 -9.94 -15.99 4.62
N ARG A 62 -9.36 -14.79 4.49
CA ARG A 62 -9.96 -13.71 3.75
C ARG A 62 -9.57 -13.82 2.28
N LEU A 63 -10.53 -14.00 1.39
CA LEU A 63 -10.31 -14.09 -0.05
C LEU A 63 -10.27 -12.72 -0.70
N ILE A 64 -11.15 -11.81 -0.27
CA ILE A 64 -11.31 -10.46 -0.82
C ILE A 64 -11.45 -9.48 0.34
N SER A 65 -10.80 -8.32 0.22
CA SER A 65 -10.82 -7.25 1.22
C SER A 65 -11.26 -5.94 0.60
N GLU A 66 -12.35 -5.38 1.11
CA GLU A 66 -12.86 -4.04 0.78
C GLU A 66 -13.10 -3.79 -0.73
N GLU A 67 -13.47 -4.83 -1.48
CA GLU A 67 -13.71 -4.79 -2.94
C GLU A 67 -15.09 -5.37 -3.27
N PRO A 68 -16.19 -4.60 -3.09
CA PRO A 68 -17.57 -5.10 -3.26
C PRO A 68 -17.83 -5.74 -4.63
N ILE A 69 -17.25 -5.21 -5.69
CA ILE A 69 -17.43 -5.74 -7.05
C ILE A 69 -16.77 -7.11 -7.19
N GLU A 70 -15.58 -7.30 -6.61
CA GLU A 70 -14.88 -8.58 -6.62
C GLU A 70 -15.63 -9.61 -5.74
N VAL A 71 -16.19 -9.19 -4.60
CA VAL A 71 -17.05 -10.04 -3.76
C VAL A 71 -18.24 -10.57 -4.55
N ILE A 72 -18.96 -9.69 -5.24
CA ILE A 72 -20.10 -10.08 -6.08
C ILE A 72 -19.66 -11.05 -7.17
N SER A 73 -18.57 -10.74 -7.87
CA SER A 73 -18.04 -11.59 -8.93
C SER A 73 -17.63 -12.98 -8.43
N GLU A 74 -17.04 -13.07 -7.23
CA GLU A 74 -16.63 -14.37 -6.65
C GLU A 74 -17.83 -15.19 -6.18
N LEU A 75 -18.81 -14.53 -5.54
CA LEU A 75 -20.06 -15.19 -5.11
C LEU A 75 -20.91 -15.69 -6.29
N GLN A 76 -20.88 -15.00 -7.43
CA GLN A 76 -21.57 -15.45 -8.65
C GLN A 76 -21.00 -16.75 -9.24
N LYS A 77 -19.78 -17.14 -8.87
CA LYS A 77 -19.21 -18.46 -9.23
C LYS A 77 -19.79 -19.61 -8.43
N LEU A 78 -20.48 -19.31 -7.32
CA LEU A 78 -21.18 -20.29 -6.50
C LEU A 78 -22.57 -20.51 -7.09
N LYS A 79 -22.98 -21.78 -7.14
CA LYS A 79 -24.30 -22.21 -7.61
C LYS A 79 -25.17 -22.57 -6.43
N ASN A 80 -26.38 -22.02 -6.39
CA ASN A 80 -27.35 -22.27 -5.32
C ASN A 80 -28.16 -23.54 -5.60
N THR A 81 -28.01 -24.54 -4.77
CA THR A 81 -28.68 -25.83 -4.92
C THR A 81 -30.21 -25.75 -4.77
N GLN A 82 -30.71 -24.77 -4.02
CA GLN A 82 -32.14 -24.58 -3.80
C GLN A 82 -32.85 -23.86 -4.95
N TYR A 83 -32.10 -23.22 -5.86
CA TYR A 83 -32.64 -22.42 -6.94
C TYR A 83 -32.12 -22.87 -8.31
N HIS A 84 -32.19 -24.17 -8.59
CA HIS A 84 -31.85 -24.76 -9.89
C HIS A 84 -30.44 -24.40 -10.38
N ASP A 85 -29.46 -24.44 -9.47
CA ASP A 85 -28.04 -24.19 -9.75
C ASP A 85 -27.75 -22.81 -10.37
N ARG A 86 -28.61 -21.85 -10.12
CA ARG A 86 -28.34 -20.44 -10.51
C ARG A 86 -27.21 -19.86 -9.70
N PRO A 87 -26.42 -18.95 -10.29
CA PRO A 87 -25.41 -18.21 -9.56
C PRO A 87 -26.01 -17.52 -8.32
N VAL A 88 -25.24 -17.50 -7.24
CA VAL A 88 -25.64 -16.78 -6.03
C VAL A 88 -25.77 -15.30 -6.35
N SER A 89 -26.92 -14.73 -5.98
CA SER A 89 -27.19 -13.29 -6.07
C SER A 89 -27.53 -12.76 -4.69
N LEU A 90 -26.84 -11.72 -4.27
CA LEU A 90 -27.10 -11.02 -3.02
C LEU A 90 -28.28 -10.04 -3.14
N TYR A 91 -28.79 -9.85 -4.35
CA TYR A 91 -29.91 -8.94 -4.64
C TYR A 91 -31.13 -9.76 -5.10
N GLY A 92 -32.28 -9.42 -4.59
CA GLY A 92 -33.53 -9.92 -5.15
C GLY A 92 -34.23 -11.07 -4.42
N GLY A 93 -34.01 -11.25 -3.11
CA GLY A 93 -34.87 -12.12 -2.28
C GLY A 93 -34.70 -13.63 -2.51
N MET A 94 -33.66 -14.05 -3.21
CA MET A 94 -33.35 -15.47 -3.46
C MET A 94 -32.44 -16.08 -2.39
N VAL A 95 -32.36 -15.48 -1.22
CA VAL A 95 -31.52 -15.94 -0.12
C VAL A 95 -32.41 -16.38 1.03
N THR A 96 -32.65 -17.68 1.12
CA THR A 96 -33.30 -18.28 2.29
C THR A 96 -32.22 -19.06 3.06
N PRO A 97 -31.84 -18.65 4.27
CA PRO A 97 -30.88 -19.42 5.08
C PRO A 97 -31.46 -20.78 5.53
N PRO A 98 -30.64 -21.81 5.65
CA PRO A 98 -29.23 -21.86 5.25
C PRO A 98 -29.06 -21.93 3.74
N LEU A 99 -28.16 -21.11 3.18
CA LEU A 99 -27.86 -21.11 1.76
C LEU A 99 -26.82 -22.19 1.45
N ILE A 100 -27.24 -23.26 0.82
CA ILE A 100 -26.37 -24.37 0.41
C ILE A 100 -25.90 -24.13 -1.02
N VAL A 101 -24.60 -24.03 -1.20
CA VAL A 101 -23.96 -23.70 -2.47
C VAL A 101 -22.90 -24.69 -2.84
N TYR A 102 -22.58 -24.77 -4.13
CA TYR A 102 -21.42 -25.48 -4.61
C TYR A 102 -20.70 -24.70 -5.72
N ARG A 103 -19.45 -25.05 -5.97
CA ARG A 103 -18.62 -24.47 -7.03
C ARG A 103 -18.23 -25.54 -8.03
N ASP A 104 -18.28 -25.19 -9.31
CA ASP A 104 -17.89 -26.04 -10.40
C ASP A 104 -16.97 -25.29 -11.37
N PRO A 105 -15.67 -25.67 -11.51
CA PRO A 105 -14.99 -26.73 -10.78
C PRO A 105 -14.81 -26.41 -9.29
N PRO A 106 -14.69 -27.41 -8.39
CA PRO A 106 -14.46 -27.20 -6.97
C PRO A 106 -13.19 -26.40 -6.72
N ALA A 107 -13.27 -25.41 -5.84
CA ALA A 107 -12.10 -24.69 -5.37
C ALA A 107 -11.52 -25.39 -4.14
N ARG A 108 -10.21 -25.45 -4.06
CA ARG A 108 -9.47 -25.85 -2.86
C ARG A 108 -8.81 -24.62 -2.28
N TRP A 109 -9.37 -24.10 -1.20
CA TRP A 109 -8.88 -22.91 -0.54
C TRP A 109 -7.83 -23.23 0.53
N PHE A 110 -7.81 -24.48 1.01
CA PHE A 110 -6.90 -24.97 2.01
C PHE A 110 -6.10 -26.14 1.41
N SER A 111 -4.78 -26.10 1.52
CA SER A 111 -3.95 -27.21 1.02
C SER A 111 -3.77 -28.27 2.09
N ASP A 112 -3.69 -29.54 1.67
CA ASP A 112 -3.60 -30.69 2.57
C ASP A 112 -2.40 -30.63 3.54
N ASN A 113 -1.32 -29.93 3.15
CA ASN A 113 -0.11 -29.80 3.99
C ASN A 113 -0.17 -28.62 4.96
N ASP A 114 -1.14 -27.75 4.80
CA ASP A 114 -1.21 -26.52 5.53
C ASP A 114 -2.02 -26.59 6.81
N LEU A 115 -2.81 -27.62 7.02
CA LEU A 115 -3.72 -27.76 8.16
C LEU A 115 -3.03 -27.90 9.52
N LEU A 116 -1.75 -28.22 9.55
CA LEU A 116 -1.04 -28.63 10.77
C LEU A 116 0.01 -27.63 11.27
N THR A 117 0.18 -26.46 10.66
CA THR A 117 1.20 -25.51 11.08
C THR A 117 0.63 -24.27 11.78
N GLU A 118 1.05 -24.03 13.03
CA GLU A 118 0.70 -22.85 13.85
C GLU A 118 1.05 -21.50 13.18
N GLY A 119 1.87 -21.50 12.11
CA GLY A 119 2.28 -20.29 11.41
C GLY A 119 1.26 -19.70 10.45
N LYS A 120 0.12 -20.35 10.19
CA LYS A 120 -0.83 -19.96 9.14
C LYS A 120 -1.53 -18.63 9.42
N LEU A 121 -2.00 -18.40 10.61
CA LEU A 121 -2.63 -17.13 11.01
C LEU A 121 -1.67 -15.95 10.83
N TRP A 122 -0.40 -16.15 11.06
CA TRP A 122 0.63 -15.13 10.85
C TRP A 122 0.96 -14.93 9.37
N ALA A 123 1.02 -16.01 8.60
CA ALA A 123 1.21 -15.93 7.15
C ALA A 123 0.04 -15.22 6.47
N GLU A 124 -1.18 -15.45 6.93
CA GLU A 124 -2.39 -14.77 6.45
C GLU A 124 -2.36 -13.27 6.79
N ARG A 125 -2.07 -12.91 8.04
CA ARG A 125 -1.89 -11.49 8.43
C ARG A 125 -0.75 -10.80 7.67
N ALA A 126 0.34 -11.50 7.42
CA ALA A 126 1.44 -10.98 6.61
C ALA A 126 1.06 -10.86 5.13
N ALA A 127 0.19 -11.74 4.62
CA ALA A 127 -0.38 -11.65 3.27
C ALA A 127 -1.39 -10.51 3.15
N GLU A 128 -2.22 -10.28 4.18
CA GLU A 128 -3.13 -9.13 4.28
C GLU A 128 -2.36 -7.82 4.23
N HIS A 129 -1.30 -7.67 5.02
CA HIS A 129 -0.46 -6.48 4.98
C HIS A 129 0.22 -6.28 3.62
N ARG A 130 0.67 -7.35 2.97
CA ARG A 130 1.22 -7.30 1.61
C ARG A 130 0.14 -7.00 0.58
N GLY A 131 -1.05 -7.55 0.77
CA GLY A 131 -2.22 -7.28 -0.07
C GLY A 131 -2.63 -5.80 -0.03
N ASP A 132 -2.69 -5.22 1.15
CA ASP A 132 -3.01 -3.80 1.33
C ASP A 132 -1.96 -2.91 0.67
N ALA A 133 -0.68 -3.17 0.87
CA ALA A 133 0.39 -2.42 0.21
C ALA A 133 0.36 -2.58 -1.32
N ALA A 134 0.06 -3.76 -1.83
CA ALA A 134 -0.09 -4.01 -3.27
C ALA A 134 -1.34 -3.32 -3.85
N ARG A 135 -2.46 -3.30 -3.12
CA ARG A 135 -3.67 -2.58 -3.49
C ARG A 135 -3.41 -1.08 -3.53
N ILE A 136 -2.83 -0.53 -2.47
CA ILE A 136 -2.46 0.89 -2.38
C ILE A 136 -1.52 1.28 -3.52
N SER A 137 -0.52 0.46 -3.84
CA SER A 137 0.40 0.71 -4.96
C SER A 137 -0.33 0.75 -6.30
N ARG A 138 -1.33 -0.12 -6.52
CA ARG A 138 -2.16 -0.07 -7.74
C ARG A 138 -2.99 1.21 -7.80
N GLU A 139 -3.63 1.60 -6.70
CA GLU A 139 -4.42 2.84 -6.65
C GLU A 139 -3.57 4.09 -6.86
N LEU A 140 -2.39 4.16 -6.23
CA LEU A 140 -1.42 5.25 -6.44
C LEU A 140 -1.02 5.34 -7.91
N ARG A 141 -0.73 4.20 -8.54
CA ARG A 141 -0.38 4.10 -9.95
C ARG A 141 -1.53 4.54 -10.85
N ASP A 142 -2.74 4.01 -10.62
CA ASP A 142 -3.85 4.13 -11.56
C ASP A 142 -4.61 5.45 -11.41
N ASN A 143 -4.69 5.99 -10.19
CA ASN A 143 -5.56 7.12 -9.86
C ASN A 143 -4.81 8.43 -9.56
N LEU A 144 -3.54 8.39 -9.13
CA LEU A 144 -2.83 9.59 -8.67
C LEU A 144 -1.59 9.91 -9.51
N ILE A 145 -0.68 8.97 -9.69
CA ILE A 145 0.58 9.21 -10.42
C ILE A 145 0.40 8.99 -11.93
N GLY A 146 -0.41 8.00 -12.31
CA GLY A 146 -0.63 7.57 -13.69
C GLY A 146 0.23 6.37 -14.10
N ARG A 147 -0.36 5.49 -14.92
CA ARG A 147 0.28 4.24 -15.38
C ARG A 147 1.54 4.47 -16.20
N GLU A 148 1.60 5.59 -16.92
CA GLU A 148 2.75 5.95 -17.75
C GLU A 148 3.93 6.45 -16.90
N LEU A 149 3.66 7.19 -15.83
CA LEU A 149 4.68 7.80 -14.97
C LEU A 149 5.16 6.86 -13.85
N TRP A 150 4.30 5.98 -13.37
CA TRP A 150 4.63 5.05 -12.29
C TRP A 150 5.90 4.22 -12.49
N PRO A 151 6.18 3.67 -13.69
CA PRO A 151 7.41 2.91 -13.94
C PRO A 151 8.69 3.77 -13.87
N TRP A 152 8.57 5.09 -13.94
CA TRP A 152 9.69 6.02 -13.86
C TRP A 152 10.05 6.42 -12.44
N LEU A 153 9.21 6.08 -11.45
CA LEU A 153 9.56 6.21 -10.05
C LEU A 153 10.51 5.09 -9.63
N GLU A 154 11.44 5.41 -8.73
CA GLU A 154 12.31 4.41 -8.12
C GLU A 154 11.51 3.36 -7.34
N ALA A 155 12.03 2.14 -7.26
CA ALA A 155 11.39 1.06 -6.51
C ALA A 155 11.24 1.45 -5.02
N GLY A 156 12.25 2.10 -4.45
CA GLY A 156 12.22 2.65 -3.09
C GLY A 156 11.13 3.70 -2.90
N THR A 157 10.99 4.63 -3.85
CA THR A 157 9.92 5.64 -3.84
C THR A 157 8.54 4.99 -3.78
N ARG A 158 8.28 4.01 -4.64
CA ARG A 158 7.00 3.29 -4.68
C ARG A 158 6.70 2.56 -3.38
N SER A 159 7.72 1.95 -2.77
CA SER A 159 7.59 1.25 -1.48
C SER A 159 7.30 2.22 -0.33
N PHE A 160 8.04 3.34 -0.25
CA PHE A 160 7.81 4.36 0.77
C PHE A 160 6.41 4.98 0.67
N LEU A 161 5.94 5.24 -0.54
CA LEU A 161 4.59 5.76 -0.77
C LEU A 161 3.50 4.79 -0.31
N ALA A 162 3.62 3.52 -0.67
CA ALA A 162 2.63 2.52 -0.27
C ALA A 162 2.58 2.37 1.26
N SER A 163 3.74 2.40 1.93
CA SER A 163 3.82 2.34 3.38
C SER A 163 3.23 3.58 4.05
N ALA A 164 3.55 4.78 3.53
CA ALA A 164 3.02 6.03 4.05
C ALA A 164 1.49 6.10 3.92
N GLU A 165 0.95 5.74 2.75
CA GLU A 165 -0.49 5.70 2.49
C GLU A 165 -1.21 4.67 3.38
N ALA A 166 -0.62 3.50 3.60
CA ALA A 166 -1.21 2.48 4.46
C ALA A 166 -1.39 3.01 5.90
N VAL A 167 -0.35 3.61 6.47
CA VAL A 167 -0.40 4.19 7.81
C VAL A 167 -1.38 5.38 7.86
N PHE A 168 -1.29 6.29 6.90
CA PHE A 168 -2.17 7.45 6.85
C PHE A 168 -3.64 7.06 6.79
N ARG A 169 -4.01 6.18 5.86
CA ARG A 169 -5.41 5.75 5.67
C ARG A 169 -5.97 5.01 6.88
N ALA A 170 -5.14 4.20 7.55
CA ALA A 170 -5.56 3.44 8.73
C ALA A 170 -5.84 4.34 9.95
N HIS A 171 -5.17 5.48 10.06
CA HIS A 171 -5.16 6.26 11.30
C HIS A 171 -5.54 7.75 11.15
N ARG A 172 -5.87 8.22 9.94
CA ARG A 172 -6.19 9.63 9.68
C ARG A 172 -7.35 10.19 10.51
N ASP A 173 -8.27 9.32 10.90
CA ASP A 173 -9.47 9.70 11.67
C ASP A 173 -9.27 9.54 13.19
N ASP A 174 -8.09 9.05 13.64
CA ASP A 174 -7.71 8.99 15.05
C ASP A 174 -6.88 10.22 15.44
N PRO A 175 -7.45 11.17 16.21
CA PRO A 175 -6.73 12.39 16.59
C PRO A 175 -5.58 12.16 17.57
N ASN A 176 -5.49 10.96 18.18
CA ASN A 176 -4.44 10.62 19.13
C ASN A 176 -3.30 9.82 18.48
N PHE A 177 -3.42 9.45 17.22
CA PHE A 177 -2.39 8.70 16.53
C PHE A 177 -1.31 9.62 15.97
N ASP A 178 -0.04 9.32 16.29
CA ASP A 178 1.11 10.04 15.75
C ASP A 178 1.46 9.56 14.33
N LEU A 179 1.29 10.45 13.36
CA LEU A 179 1.56 10.18 11.95
C LEU A 179 3.00 10.53 11.50
N SER A 180 3.91 10.78 12.42
CA SER A 180 5.32 11.11 12.12
C SER A 180 6.01 10.03 11.26
N GLY A 181 5.73 8.75 11.50
CA GLY A 181 6.25 7.65 10.69
C GLY A 181 5.80 7.71 9.22
N ALA A 182 4.56 8.14 8.95
CA ALA A 182 4.07 8.34 7.60
C ALA A 182 4.72 9.59 6.96
N ALA A 183 4.87 10.69 7.71
CA ALA A 183 5.55 11.91 7.25
C ALA A 183 7.00 11.63 6.84
N ILE A 184 7.74 10.86 7.63
CA ILE A 184 9.10 10.42 7.30
C ILE A 184 9.12 9.56 6.03
N SER A 185 8.16 8.66 5.86
CA SER A 185 8.07 7.80 4.67
C SER A 185 7.77 8.60 3.40
N TYR A 186 6.85 9.56 3.44
CA TYR A 186 6.61 10.49 2.33
C TYR A 186 7.87 11.31 1.99
N SER A 187 8.56 11.81 2.99
CA SER A 187 9.80 12.58 2.80
C SER A 187 10.89 11.73 2.15
N LYS A 188 11.05 10.46 2.57
CA LYS A 188 11.98 9.51 1.94
C LYS A 188 11.62 9.22 0.47
N ALA A 189 10.34 9.15 0.14
CA ALA A 189 9.91 8.98 -1.25
C ALA A 189 10.37 10.15 -2.12
N VAL A 190 10.17 11.39 -1.66
CA VAL A 190 10.63 12.61 -2.36
C VAL A 190 12.16 12.67 -2.45
N GLU A 191 12.85 12.38 -1.36
CA GLU A 191 14.32 12.35 -1.28
C GLU A 191 14.93 11.35 -2.27
N THR A 192 14.40 10.14 -2.30
CA THR A 192 14.84 9.07 -3.21
C THR A 192 14.66 9.51 -4.67
N GLU A 193 13.50 10.07 -5.00
CA GLU A 193 13.20 10.46 -6.37
C GLU A 193 14.04 11.67 -6.83
N LEU A 194 14.30 12.63 -5.95
CA LEU A 194 15.17 13.78 -6.26
C LEU A 194 16.61 13.33 -6.50
N ASN A 195 17.14 12.44 -5.69
CA ASN A 195 18.48 11.89 -5.91
C ASN A 195 18.57 11.18 -7.28
N ALA A 196 17.56 10.38 -7.61
CA ALA A 196 17.52 9.63 -8.87
C ALA A 196 17.30 10.52 -10.11
N LEU A 197 16.64 11.66 -9.97
CA LEU A 197 16.46 12.63 -11.06
C LEU A 197 17.68 13.52 -11.24
N LEU A 198 18.16 14.17 -10.17
CA LEU A 198 19.10 15.28 -10.25
C LEU A 198 20.53 14.82 -10.56
N PHE A 199 21.06 13.89 -9.79
CA PHE A 199 22.48 13.58 -9.90
C PHE A 199 22.89 12.90 -11.20
N PRO A 200 22.11 12.00 -11.81
CA PRO A 200 22.42 11.48 -13.14
C PRO A 200 22.42 12.55 -14.22
N VAL A 201 21.51 13.52 -14.19
CA VAL A 201 21.46 14.59 -15.20
C VAL A 201 22.58 15.62 -14.98
N ILE A 202 22.90 15.96 -13.72
CA ILE A 202 24.04 16.82 -13.36
C ILE A 202 25.34 16.18 -13.82
N ARG A 203 25.57 14.92 -13.48
CA ARG A 203 26.72 14.14 -13.88
C ARG A 203 26.92 14.15 -15.39
N ARG A 204 25.85 13.94 -16.16
CA ARG A 204 25.92 13.95 -17.63
C ARG A 204 26.44 15.27 -18.19
N ILE A 205 26.09 16.39 -17.56
CA ILE A 205 26.54 17.73 -17.98
C ILE A 205 27.99 18.01 -17.55
N LEU A 206 28.37 17.52 -16.37
CA LEU A 206 29.61 17.92 -15.72
C LEU A 206 30.77 16.92 -15.89
N LYS A 207 30.52 15.67 -16.29
CA LYS A 207 31.54 14.61 -16.35
C LYS A 207 32.77 14.96 -17.20
N SER A 208 32.60 15.80 -18.23
CA SER A 208 33.70 16.24 -19.11
C SER A 208 34.37 17.55 -18.68
N LYS A 209 33.88 18.18 -17.60
CA LYS A 209 34.41 19.42 -17.07
C LYS A 209 35.64 19.16 -16.19
N PRO A 210 36.57 20.11 -16.11
CA PRO A 210 37.70 20.00 -15.19
C PRO A 210 37.23 20.00 -13.73
N PRO A 211 38.03 19.41 -12.80
CA PRO A 211 37.62 19.27 -11.37
C PRO A 211 37.13 20.58 -10.75
N HIS A 212 37.81 21.69 -10.93
CA HIS A 212 37.42 22.97 -10.34
C HIS A 212 36.06 23.54 -10.82
N GLU A 213 35.49 23.00 -11.91
CA GLU A 213 34.17 23.38 -12.43
C GLU A 213 33.05 22.41 -11.99
N ARG A 214 33.39 21.28 -11.35
CA ARG A 214 32.44 20.24 -10.99
C ARG A 214 32.52 19.80 -9.53
N GLU A 215 33.56 20.18 -8.82
CA GLU A 215 33.72 19.90 -7.40
C GLU A 215 33.06 20.99 -6.55
N ILE A 216 32.32 20.58 -5.54
CA ILE A 216 31.66 21.47 -4.58
C ILE A 216 31.91 21.01 -3.16
N HIS A 217 31.83 21.92 -2.20
CA HIS A 217 31.87 21.58 -0.78
C HIS A 217 30.48 21.51 -0.18
N VAL A 218 30.11 20.36 0.37
CA VAL A 218 28.84 20.10 1.04
C VAL A 218 29.13 19.61 2.46
N GLU A 219 28.70 20.35 3.46
CA GLU A 219 28.90 19.99 4.87
C GLU A 219 30.36 19.63 5.21
N GLY A 220 31.30 20.39 4.65
CA GLY A 220 32.75 20.19 4.84
C GLY A 220 33.36 19.04 4.04
N ARG A 221 32.60 18.37 3.17
CA ARG A 221 33.09 17.30 2.27
C ARG A 221 33.15 17.78 0.84
N LEU A 222 34.24 17.44 0.16
CA LEU A 222 34.37 17.68 -1.28
C LEU A 222 33.59 16.59 -2.04
N ILE A 223 32.65 17.03 -2.89
CA ILE A 223 31.84 16.16 -3.75
C ILE A 223 32.16 16.47 -5.22
N ASP A 224 32.55 15.45 -5.96
CA ASP A 224 32.69 15.52 -7.42
C ASP A 224 31.35 15.22 -8.11
N LEU A 225 30.70 16.25 -8.62
CA LEU A 225 29.42 16.16 -9.34
C LEU A 225 29.53 15.49 -10.72
N GLY A 226 30.75 15.33 -11.23
CA GLY A 226 31.01 14.58 -12.47
C GLY A 226 31.20 13.09 -12.25
N GLY A 227 31.35 12.66 -10.99
CA GLY A 227 31.49 11.29 -10.53
C GLY A 227 30.18 10.67 -10.00
N GLU A 228 30.35 9.69 -9.12
CA GLU A 228 29.26 9.12 -8.37
C GLU A 228 29.01 9.92 -7.10
N VAL A 229 27.84 10.54 -6.99
CA VAL A 229 27.47 11.38 -5.85
C VAL A 229 26.77 10.51 -4.81
N PRO A 230 27.26 10.51 -3.55
CA PRO A 230 26.54 9.85 -2.46
C PRO A 230 25.11 10.38 -2.33
N HIS A 231 24.21 9.58 -1.80
CA HIS A 231 22.82 9.97 -1.54
C HIS A 231 22.77 11.21 -0.64
N GLN A 232 22.03 12.23 -1.08
CA GLN A 232 21.92 13.51 -0.40
C GLN A 232 20.56 13.65 0.29
N THR A 233 20.54 14.31 1.45
CA THR A 233 19.28 14.61 2.17
C THR A 233 18.47 15.68 1.46
N LEU A 234 17.16 15.78 1.76
CA LEU A 234 16.29 16.82 1.21
C LEU A 234 16.81 18.23 1.50
N GLY A 235 17.31 18.47 2.73
CA GLY A 235 17.88 19.76 3.11
C GLY A 235 19.12 20.11 2.27
N THR A 236 20.00 19.16 2.07
CA THR A 236 21.18 19.32 1.22
C THR A 236 20.80 19.59 -0.22
N ILE A 237 19.88 18.81 -0.79
CA ILE A 237 19.39 18.99 -2.17
C ILE A 237 18.78 20.39 -2.34
N LYS A 238 17.93 20.81 -1.41
CA LYS A 238 17.36 22.16 -1.43
C LYS A 238 18.44 23.25 -1.45
N ASN A 239 19.42 23.13 -0.56
CA ASN A 239 20.54 24.07 -0.47
C ASN A 239 21.33 24.13 -1.81
N LEU A 240 21.63 22.99 -2.38
CA LEU A 240 22.33 22.90 -3.68
C LEU A 240 21.52 23.57 -4.80
N LEU A 241 20.21 23.35 -4.85
CA LEU A 241 19.34 23.98 -5.85
C LEU A 241 19.19 25.50 -5.65
N GLN A 242 19.28 25.99 -4.42
CA GLN A 242 19.14 27.42 -4.12
C GLN A 242 20.45 28.20 -4.29
N HIS A 243 21.57 27.64 -3.87
CA HIS A 243 22.80 28.41 -3.67
C HIS A 243 23.96 27.98 -4.55
N GLU A 244 24.03 26.71 -5.00
CA GLU A 244 25.18 26.25 -5.77
C GLU A 244 25.04 26.55 -7.27
N ALA A 245 25.82 27.53 -7.74
CA ALA A 245 25.77 28.02 -9.13
C ALA A 245 26.04 26.91 -10.16
N VAL A 246 26.95 25.96 -9.84
CA VAL A 246 27.28 24.82 -10.69
C VAL A 246 26.09 23.89 -10.86
N VAL A 247 25.41 23.57 -9.76
CA VAL A 247 24.20 22.73 -9.74
C VAL A 247 23.07 23.41 -10.50
N ARG A 248 22.79 24.67 -10.19
CA ARG A 248 21.75 25.48 -10.86
C ARG A 248 21.98 25.59 -12.35
N GLY A 249 23.24 25.80 -12.78
CA GLY A 249 23.62 25.83 -14.18
C GLY A 249 23.47 24.49 -14.89
N ALA A 250 23.82 23.38 -14.23
CA ALA A 250 23.67 22.04 -14.78
C ALA A 250 22.20 21.64 -14.91
N VAL A 251 21.41 21.84 -13.84
CA VAL A 251 19.95 21.58 -13.82
C VAL A 251 19.22 22.42 -14.85
N GLY A 252 19.54 23.72 -14.95
CA GLY A 252 18.93 24.62 -15.93
C GLY A 252 19.19 24.25 -17.38
N ARG A 253 20.32 23.56 -17.69
CA ARG A 253 20.61 23.02 -19.02
C ARG A 253 19.96 21.67 -19.26
N ALA A 254 20.07 20.77 -18.29
CA ALA A 254 19.58 19.40 -18.43
C ALA A 254 18.05 19.28 -18.40
N LEU A 255 17.42 20.12 -17.58
CA LEU A 255 15.97 20.15 -17.33
C LEU A 255 15.36 21.49 -17.77
N ALA A 256 15.75 21.99 -18.94
CA ALA A 256 15.35 23.32 -19.42
C ALA A 256 13.82 23.58 -19.37
N PRO A 257 12.95 22.64 -19.76
CA PRO A 257 11.49 22.83 -19.66
C PRO A 257 11.00 22.95 -18.20
N GLU A 258 11.66 22.28 -17.26
CA GLU A 258 11.28 22.22 -15.84
C GLU A 258 12.12 23.18 -14.98
N ARG A 259 12.96 24.01 -15.59
CA ARG A 259 13.93 24.86 -14.87
C ARG A 259 13.31 25.72 -13.80
N SER A 260 12.29 26.51 -14.16
CA SER A 260 11.64 27.43 -13.21
C SER A 260 10.99 26.68 -12.07
N TRP A 261 10.29 25.58 -12.39
CA TRP A 261 9.71 24.75 -11.35
C TRP A 261 10.77 24.17 -10.41
N MET A 262 11.84 23.62 -10.96
CA MET A 262 12.89 22.93 -10.20
C MET A 262 13.66 23.89 -9.28
N LEU A 263 13.96 25.09 -9.75
CA LEU A 263 14.82 26.03 -9.03
C LEU A 263 14.04 27.00 -8.10
N ASP A 264 12.76 27.27 -8.41
CA ASP A 264 12.02 28.33 -7.73
C ASP A 264 10.79 27.79 -6.98
N ILE A 265 10.04 26.84 -7.54
CA ILE A 265 8.81 26.33 -6.93
C ILE A 265 9.11 25.14 -6.03
N LEU A 266 9.81 24.12 -6.54
CA LEU A 266 10.15 22.91 -5.79
C LEU A 266 10.88 23.25 -4.49
N THR A 267 11.86 24.16 -4.53
CA THR A 267 12.63 24.53 -3.33
C THR A 267 11.75 25.08 -2.19
N ARG A 268 10.67 25.79 -2.52
CA ARG A 268 9.69 26.26 -1.54
C ARG A 268 8.75 25.16 -1.06
N GLU A 269 8.38 24.22 -1.94
CA GLU A 269 7.55 23.07 -1.56
C GLU A 269 8.30 22.09 -0.66
N LEU A 270 9.63 21.98 -0.83
CA LEU A 270 10.48 21.19 0.04
C LEU A 270 10.57 21.72 1.47
N ASP A 271 10.38 23.03 1.70
CA ASP A 271 10.41 23.61 3.06
C ASP A 271 9.38 22.94 3.96
N ALA A 272 8.13 22.90 3.54
CA ALA A 272 7.07 22.28 4.33
C ALA A 272 7.29 20.79 4.59
N ILE A 273 7.88 20.06 3.61
CA ILE A 273 8.19 18.63 3.76
C ILE A 273 9.34 18.42 4.76
N ILE A 274 10.38 19.25 4.67
CA ILE A 274 11.54 19.19 5.56
C ILE A 274 11.13 19.53 6.99
N ASP A 275 10.34 20.59 7.17
CA ASP A 275 9.89 21.05 8.48
C ASP A 275 9.04 19.99 9.17
N LEU A 276 8.06 19.39 8.48
CA LEU A 276 7.25 18.32 9.04
C LEU A 276 8.06 17.06 9.37
N ARG A 277 8.98 16.66 8.47
CA ARG A 277 9.87 15.53 8.73
C ARG A 277 10.76 15.77 9.95
N ASN A 278 11.28 16.98 10.12
CA ASN A 278 12.16 17.30 11.24
C ASN A 278 11.38 17.39 12.56
N ALA A 279 10.19 17.99 12.57
CA ALA A 279 9.28 18.01 13.71
C ALA A 279 8.99 16.58 14.19
N GLY A 280 8.54 15.71 13.30
CA GLY A 280 8.24 14.30 13.61
C GLY A 280 9.46 13.45 13.97
N ALA A 281 10.68 13.85 13.58
CA ALA A 281 11.90 13.12 13.93
C ALA A 281 12.45 13.50 15.31
N HIS A 282 12.07 14.66 15.88
CA HIS A 282 12.75 15.21 17.04
C HIS A 282 11.91 15.29 18.32
N SER A 283 10.61 15.33 18.30
CA SER A 283 9.78 15.31 19.54
C SER A 283 8.36 15.83 19.38
N GLU A 284 7.94 16.21 18.19
CA GLU A 284 6.58 16.70 17.94
C GLU A 284 5.78 15.61 17.23
N THR A 285 4.53 15.46 17.63
CA THR A 285 3.58 14.56 16.94
C THR A 285 3.09 15.22 15.66
N THR A 286 2.92 14.42 14.60
CA THR A 286 2.36 14.89 13.34
C THR A 286 0.86 14.62 13.29
N SER A 287 0.08 15.66 13.15
CA SER A 287 -1.38 15.56 13.01
C SER A 287 -1.80 15.13 11.60
N SER A 288 -3.02 14.60 11.50
CA SER A 288 -3.63 14.21 10.23
C SER A 288 -3.74 15.39 9.24
N LEU A 289 -4.05 16.60 9.72
CA LEU A 289 -4.21 17.79 8.88
C LEU A 289 -2.88 18.26 8.28
N GLU A 290 -1.82 18.28 9.08
CA GLU A 290 -0.47 18.64 8.61
C GLU A 290 0.03 17.64 7.56
N LEU A 291 -0.13 16.35 7.84
CA LEU A 291 0.27 15.31 6.92
C LEU A 291 -0.55 15.33 5.61
N GLU A 292 -1.87 15.56 5.69
CA GLU A 292 -2.72 15.67 4.50
C GLU A 292 -2.27 16.81 3.58
N THR A 293 -1.84 17.92 4.11
CA THR A 293 -1.34 19.06 3.33
C THR A 293 -0.12 18.68 2.51
N ILE A 294 0.83 17.98 3.13
CA ILE A 294 2.05 17.49 2.46
C ILE A 294 1.74 16.36 1.49
N ARG A 295 0.89 15.43 1.88
CA ARG A 295 0.42 14.33 1.04
C ARG A 295 -0.17 14.86 -0.28
N ARG A 296 -1.04 15.88 -0.22
CA ARG A 296 -1.62 16.53 -1.41
C ARG A 296 -0.56 17.14 -2.32
N THR A 297 0.45 17.76 -1.75
CA THR A 297 1.56 18.33 -2.51
C THR A 297 2.39 17.22 -3.21
N ILE A 298 2.70 16.15 -2.49
CA ILE A 298 3.53 15.06 -3.00
C ILE A 298 2.81 14.26 -4.08
N LEU A 299 1.54 13.87 -3.83
CA LEU A 299 0.76 13.01 -4.73
C LEU A 299 0.01 13.78 -5.83
N GLY A 300 -0.26 15.06 -5.64
CA GLY A 300 -0.98 15.88 -6.61
C GLY A 300 -2.50 15.81 -6.48
N ILE A 301 -3.02 15.72 -5.27
CA ILE A 301 -4.46 15.69 -5.05
C ILE A 301 -5.04 17.09 -5.21
N GLY A 302 -5.82 17.30 -6.27
CA GLY A 302 -6.39 18.59 -6.62
C GLY A 302 -5.40 19.59 -7.26
N ARG A 303 -4.18 19.17 -7.54
CA ARG A 303 -3.10 19.93 -8.18
C ARG A 303 -2.08 19.00 -8.82
N GLU A 304 -1.12 19.53 -9.58
CA GLU A 304 0.00 18.76 -10.08
C GLU A 304 0.93 18.37 -8.91
N GLY A 305 1.25 17.07 -8.81
CA GLY A 305 2.04 16.51 -7.71
C GLY A 305 3.54 16.52 -7.98
N LEU A 306 4.33 16.63 -6.90
CA LEU A 306 5.79 16.61 -7.00
C LEU A 306 6.31 15.34 -7.68
N LEU A 307 5.83 14.17 -7.25
CA LEU A 307 6.33 12.88 -7.76
C LEU A 307 5.94 12.65 -9.22
N GLY A 308 4.72 13.02 -9.60
CA GLY A 308 4.30 12.94 -11.00
C GLY A 308 5.18 13.81 -11.90
N ARG A 309 5.50 15.01 -11.45
CA ARG A 309 6.35 15.95 -12.16
C ARG A 309 7.80 15.50 -12.27
N MET A 310 8.36 14.94 -11.19
CA MET A 310 9.70 14.35 -11.20
C MET A 310 9.78 13.13 -12.12
N ALA A 311 8.79 12.24 -12.07
CA ALA A 311 8.70 11.08 -12.95
C ALA A 311 8.63 11.50 -14.44
N TYR A 312 7.84 12.54 -14.75
CA TYR A 312 7.77 13.10 -16.11
C TYR A 312 9.10 13.69 -16.57
N ALA A 313 9.78 14.44 -15.71
CA ALA A 313 11.10 14.98 -16.02
C ALA A 313 12.14 13.87 -16.27
N ARG A 314 12.11 12.80 -15.47
CA ARG A 314 12.96 11.60 -15.69
C ARG A 314 12.67 10.92 -17.01
N MET A 315 11.40 10.70 -17.31
CA MET A 315 10.98 10.07 -18.58
C MET A 315 11.58 10.78 -19.80
N ARG A 316 11.70 12.10 -19.74
CA ARG A 316 12.21 12.92 -20.84
C ARG A 316 13.73 13.03 -20.89
N THR A 317 14.41 12.81 -19.79
CA THR A 317 15.84 13.16 -19.64
C THR A 317 16.75 11.99 -19.37
N VAL A 318 16.24 10.91 -18.82
CA VAL A 318 17.02 9.71 -18.48
C VAL A 318 16.68 8.60 -19.49
N PRO A 319 17.67 8.09 -20.27
CA PRO A 319 17.44 6.92 -21.11
C PRO A 319 17.00 5.72 -20.26
N ARG A 320 16.04 4.96 -20.73
CA ARG A 320 15.77 3.63 -20.15
C ARG A 320 16.97 2.73 -20.42
N THR A 321 17.64 2.28 -19.36
CA THR A 321 18.64 1.20 -19.42
C THR A 321 17.96 -0.14 -19.59
#